data_64d72c732848f69dc27cdddf34e4cc11
#
_entry.id   64d72c732848f69dc27cdddf34e4cc11
#
_cell.length_a   1.000
_cell.length_b   1.000
_cell.length_c   1.000
_cell.angle_alpha   90.00
_cell.angle_beta   90.00
_cell.angle_gamma   90.00
#
_symmetry.space_group_name_H-M   'P 1'
#
loop_
_entity.id
_entity.type
_entity.pdbx_description
1 polymer ?
#
loop_
_entity_poly.entity_id
_entity_poly.type
_entity_poly.pdbx_seq_one_letter_code
_entity_poly.pdbx_strand_id
1 'polypeptide(L)' 'MVKVLDEHERTMAFAEVALGQIRSLRQTAVPRNYEIWYIYATGYNAPLNKIINETLARNGNLTEADLEQIYETYLSHI' A
#
# COMPACT_ATOMS: atom_id res chain seq x y z
N MET A 1 7.71 -28.10 12.55
CA MET A 1 8.74 -27.09 12.30
C MET A 1 8.14 -25.92 11.55
N VAL A 2 8.33 -24.73 12.07
CA VAL A 2 7.80 -23.52 11.42
C VAL A 2 8.72 -23.14 10.26
N LYS A 3 8.14 -23.01 9.08
CA LYS A 3 8.89 -22.57 7.91
C LYS A 3 9.07 -21.05 7.96
N VAL A 4 10.31 -20.59 7.95
CA VAL A 4 10.60 -19.17 7.86
C VAL A 4 10.68 -18.79 6.39
N LEU A 5 9.86 -17.83 5.98
CA LEU A 5 9.89 -17.32 4.61
C LEU A 5 11.21 -16.58 4.38
N ASP A 6 11.85 -16.85 3.25
CA ASP A 6 13.03 -16.09 2.87
C ASP A 6 12.63 -14.70 2.36
N GLU A 7 13.62 -13.86 2.10
CA GLU A 7 13.37 -12.48 1.68
C GLU A 7 12.61 -12.40 0.36
N HIS A 8 12.90 -13.29 -0.57
CA HIS A 8 12.19 -13.33 -1.84
C HIS A 8 10.71 -13.64 -1.62
N GLU A 9 10.41 -14.70 -0.87
CA GLU A 9 9.03 -15.12 -0.63
C GLU A 9 8.25 -14.05 0.13
N ARG A 10 8.87 -13.46 1.14
CA ARG A 10 8.23 -12.43 1.95
C ARG A 10 7.90 -11.19 1.13
N THR A 11 8.87 -10.72 0.34
CA THR A 11 8.65 -9.52 -0.47
C THR A 11 7.69 -9.78 -1.62
N MET A 12 7.67 -10.99 -2.16
CA MET A 12 6.69 -11.37 -3.17
C MET A 12 5.27 -11.35 -2.59
N ALA A 13 5.09 -11.75 -1.34
CA ALA A 13 3.79 -11.68 -0.69
C ALA A 13 3.32 -10.23 -0.58
N PHE A 14 4.20 -9.31 -0.21
CA PHE A 14 3.86 -7.89 -0.16
C PHE A 14 3.53 -7.35 -1.55
N ALA A 15 4.29 -7.75 -2.56
CA ALA A 15 4.04 -7.32 -3.94
C ALA A 15 2.67 -7.79 -4.43
N GLU A 16 2.29 -9.02 -4.09
CA GLU A 16 0.99 -9.56 -4.49
C GLU A 16 -0.16 -8.79 -3.85
N VAL A 17 -0.02 -8.43 -2.58
CA VAL A 17 -1.03 -7.60 -1.91
C VAL A 17 -1.12 -6.24 -2.60
N ALA A 18 0.02 -5.61 -2.90
CA ALA A 18 0.05 -4.30 -3.54
C ALA A 18 -0.66 -4.32 -4.89
N LEU A 19 -0.29 -5.28 -5.75
CA LEU A 19 -0.91 -5.39 -7.06
C LEU A 19 -2.39 -5.75 -6.98
N GLY A 20 -2.75 -6.57 -5.98
CA GLY A 20 -4.15 -6.94 -5.76
C GLY A 20 -5.01 -5.72 -5.43
N GLN A 21 -4.51 -4.82 -4.59
CA GLN A 21 -5.23 -3.61 -4.23
C GLN A 21 -5.36 -2.68 -5.43
N ILE A 22 -4.28 -2.50 -6.19
CA ILE A 22 -4.29 -1.67 -7.39
C ILE A 22 -5.32 -2.20 -8.38
N ARG A 23 -5.35 -3.51 -8.58
CA ARG A 23 -6.30 -4.14 -9.49
C ARG A 23 -7.73 -4.00 -9.00
N SER A 24 -7.96 -4.28 -7.72
CA SER A 24 -9.29 -4.24 -7.12
C SER A 24 -9.89 -2.84 -7.18
N LEU A 25 -9.08 -1.82 -6.92
CA LEU A 25 -9.53 -0.43 -6.89
C LEU A 25 -9.36 0.27 -8.25
N ARG A 26 -8.87 -0.45 -9.26
CA ARG A 26 -8.68 0.04 -10.63
C ARG A 26 -7.81 1.29 -10.68
N GLN A 27 -6.76 1.29 -9.89
CA GLN A 27 -5.80 2.39 -9.85
C GLN A 27 -4.71 2.19 -10.91
N THR A 28 -3.96 3.25 -11.19
CA THR A 28 -2.80 3.11 -12.06
C THR A 28 -1.67 2.42 -11.30
N ALA A 29 -0.93 1.54 -11.98
CA ALA A 29 0.14 0.78 -11.38
C ALA A 29 1.49 1.50 -11.50
N VAL A 30 1.50 2.82 -11.33
CA VAL A 30 2.72 3.60 -11.35
C VAL A 30 3.51 3.37 -10.07
N PRO A 31 4.84 3.60 -10.07
CA PRO A 31 5.68 3.30 -8.90
C PRO A 31 5.20 3.91 -7.60
N ARG A 32 4.70 5.16 -7.61
CA ARG A 32 4.19 5.80 -6.42
C ARG A 32 3.04 5.00 -5.79
N ASN A 33 2.08 4.57 -6.60
CA ASN A 33 0.92 3.83 -6.11
C ASN A 33 1.32 2.44 -5.63
N TYR A 34 2.22 1.80 -6.36
CA TYR A 34 2.75 0.52 -5.95
C TYR A 34 3.47 0.63 -4.59
N GLU A 35 4.30 1.65 -4.42
CA GLU A 35 5.02 1.85 -3.17
C GLU A 35 4.06 2.03 -1.99
N ILE A 36 3.02 2.83 -2.17
CA ILE A 36 2.01 3.05 -1.12
C ILE A 36 1.43 1.71 -0.65
N TRP A 37 0.98 0.89 -1.61
CA TRP A 37 0.34 -0.37 -1.27
C TRP A 37 1.34 -1.41 -0.77
N TYR A 38 2.58 -1.37 -1.26
CA TYR A 38 3.63 -2.25 -0.75
C TYR A 38 3.91 -1.93 0.73
N ILE A 39 4.09 -0.66 1.07
CA ILE A 39 4.32 -0.25 2.47
C ILE A 39 3.10 -0.59 3.33
N TYR A 40 1.89 -0.38 2.79
CA TYR A 40 0.66 -0.77 3.48
C TYR A 40 0.69 -2.26 3.83
N ALA A 41 1.11 -3.10 2.89
CA ALA A 41 1.14 -4.54 3.09
C ALA A 41 2.13 -4.95 4.19
N THR A 42 3.23 -4.20 4.35
CA THR A 42 4.22 -4.52 5.38
C THR A 42 3.71 -4.27 6.80
N GLY A 43 2.78 -3.35 6.96
CA GLY A 43 2.28 -2.96 8.27
C GLY A 43 3.22 -2.09 9.08
N TYR A 44 4.37 -1.69 8.52
CA TYR A 44 5.38 -0.96 9.29
C TYR A 44 5.04 0.52 9.50
N ASN A 45 4.17 1.08 8.68
CA ASN A 45 3.80 2.48 8.79
C ASN A 45 2.36 2.57 9.26
N ALA A 46 2.17 2.53 10.59
CA ALA A 46 0.82 2.53 11.16
C ALA A 46 0.00 3.78 10.80
N PRO A 47 0.56 5.00 10.81
CA PRO A 47 -0.21 6.17 10.39
C PRO A 47 -0.71 6.08 8.95
N LEU A 48 0.13 5.58 8.04
CA LEU A 48 -0.26 5.40 6.65
C LEU A 48 -1.42 4.42 6.53
N ASN A 49 -1.32 3.29 7.22
CA ASN A 49 -2.37 2.27 7.17
C ASN A 49 -3.68 2.81 7.74
N LYS A 50 -3.59 3.59 8.81
CA LYS A 50 -4.77 4.18 9.43
C LYS A 50 -5.51 5.11 8.46
N ILE A 51 -4.79 6.03 7.81
CA ILE A 51 -5.46 6.97 6.90
C ILE A 51 -6.03 6.26 5.67
N ILE A 52 -5.34 5.24 5.17
CA ILE A 52 -5.84 4.45 4.05
C ILE A 52 -7.13 3.74 4.45
N ASN A 53 -7.13 3.06 5.60
CA ASN A 53 -8.30 2.33 6.07
C ASN A 53 -9.48 3.27 6.33
N GLU A 54 -9.24 4.42 6.92
CA GLU A 54 -10.28 5.40 7.18
C GLU A 54 -10.87 5.95 5.88
N THR A 55 -10.04 6.23 4.90
CA THR A 55 -10.49 6.76 3.62
C THR A 55 -11.32 5.72 2.86
N LEU A 56 -10.86 4.46 2.86
CA LEU A 56 -11.61 3.38 2.23
C LEU A 56 -12.95 3.15 2.92
N ALA A 57 -12.98 3.21 4.25
CA ALA A 57 -14.23 3.04 5.00
C ALA A 57 -15.23 4.14 4.71
N ARG A 58 -14.73 5.37 4.48
CA ARG A 58 -15.57 6.53 4.24
C ARG A 58 -16.04 6.62 2.80
N ASN A 59 -15.14 6.39 1.84
CA ASN A 59 -15.39 6.64 0.43
C ASN A 59 -15.46 5.38 -0.43
N GLY A 60 -15.02 4.24 0.08
CA GLY A 60 -14.96 2.99 -0.67
C GLY A 60 -13.86 2.95 -1.73
N ASN A 61 -13.05 4.00 -1.83
CA ASN A 61 -12.01 4.09 -2.84
C ASN A 61 -10.96 5.12 -2.41
N LEU A 62 -9.82 5.08 -3.11
CA LEU A 62 -8.78 6.10 -3.01
C LEU A 62 -8.58 6.69 -4.40
N THR A 63 -8.78 8.00 -4.52
CA THR A 63 -8.55 8.70 -5.79
C THR A 63 -7.05 8.92 -6.01
N GLU A 64 -6.67 9.29 -7.23
CA GLU A 64 -5.28 9.65 -7.50
C GLU A 64 -4.84 10.84 -6.64
N ALA A 65 -5.74 11.79 -6.38
CA ALA A 65 -5.45 12.91 -5.48
C ALA A 65 -5.22 12.44 -4.05
N ASP A 66 -6.00 11.48 -3.58
CA ASP A 66 -5.82 10.88 -2.25
C ASP A 66 -4.45 10.20 -2.15
N LEU A 67 -4.07 9.44 -3.18
CA LEU A 67 -2.80 8.74 -3.21
C LEU A 67 -1.62 9.70 -3.21
N GLU A 68 -1.72 10.79 -3.99
CA GLU A 68 -0.69 11.81 -4.01
C GLU A 68 -0.52 12.46 -2.63
N GLN A 69 -1.62 12.80 -1.99
CA GLN A 69 -1.60 13.40 -0.66
C GLN A 69 -1.00 12.45 0.38
N ILE A 70 -1.38 11.18 0.32
CA ILE A 70 -0.86 10.17 1.23
C ILE A 70 0.64 9.99 1.02
N TYR A 71 1.08 9.93 -0.22
CA TYR A 71 2.50 9.77 -0.51
C TYR A 71 3.31 10.94 0.04
N GLU A 72 2.86 12.17 -0.23
CA GLU A 72 3.57 13.36 0.23
C GLU A 72 3.60 13.46 1.76
N THR A 73 2.53 13.07 2.43
CA THR A 73 2.43 13.18 3.87
C THR A 73 3.24 12.10 4.59
N TYR A 74 3.23 10.87 4.09
CA TYR A 74 3.75 9.74 4.84
C TYR A 74 5.00 9.10 4.25
N LEU A 75 5.26 9.26 2.96
CA LEU A 75 6.36 8.55 2.30
C LEU A 75 7.40 9.47 1.66
N SER A 76 7.06 10.72 1.39
CA SER A 76 8.02 11.66 0.81
C SER A 76 8.81 12.34 1.92
N HIS A 77 10.11 12.15 1.92
CA HIS A 77 11.01 12.75 2.91
C HIS A 77 11.86 13.82 2.23
N ILE A 78 11.33 14.99 2.12
CA ILE A 78 12.09 16.12 1.58
C ILE A 78 12.35 17.11 2.69
#